data_f8ed64f117ce46ef74f588060cd81007
#
_entry.id   f8ed64f117ce46ef74f588060cd81007
#
_cell.length_a   1.000
_cell.length_b   1.000
_cell.length_c   1.000
_cell.angle_alpha   90.00
_cell.angle_beta   90.00
_cell.angle_gamma   90.00
#
_symmetry.space_group_name_H-M   'P 1'
#
loop_
_entity.id
_entity.type
_entity.pdbx_description
1 polymer ?
#
loop_
_entity_poly.entity_id
_entity_poly.type
_entity_poly.pdbx_seq_one_letter_code
_entity_poly.pdbx_strand_id
1 'polypeptide(L)'
;MAMPVLAANDEWYSYIKINDMTIILEKDQANIKVNYTIDPGTQLIVYLLGKQDLKNKLLKVLNYEDATVKNVEMNSAEIQINDISYDYGKGIYWFPEHEFNVVIPNLRVVSPQVSREYRNTKKFSDGMGFFDR
;
A
#
# COMPACT_ATOMS: atom_id res chain seq x y z
N MET A 1 17.19 20.07 -20.15
CA MET A 1 16.35 19.83 -19.44
C MET A 1 16.52 18.86 -18.59
N ALA A 2 16.45 19.03 -17.54
CA ALA A 2 16.80 18.26 -16.73
C ALA A 2 15.88 17.50 -16.20
N MET A 3 15.24 17.09 -15.95
CA MET A 3 14.42 16.45 -15.27
C MET A 3 14.47 15.17 -15.32
N PRO A 4 15.07 14.75 -15.89
CA PRO A 4 15.01 13.51 -16.11
C PRO A 4 15.17 12.49 -15.14
N VAL A 5 15.97 12.63 -14.21
CA VAL A 5 16.16 11.60 -13.25
C VAL A 5 14.94 11.31 -12.48
N LEU A 6 14.23 12.32 -12.00
CA LEU A 6 13.02 12.09 -11.28
C LEU A 6 11.95 11.52 -12.15
N ALA A 7 11.80 12.01 -13.33
CA ALA A 7 10.78 11.50 -14.21
C ALA A 7 11.04 10.04 -14.53
N ALA A 8 12.26 9.67 -14.75
CA ALA A 8 12.59 8.29 -15.02
C ALA A 8 12.32 7.39 -13.84
N ASN A 9 12.62 7.85 -12.63
CA ASN A 9 12.40 7.05 -11.45
C ASN A 9 10.94 6.82 -11.16
N ASP A 10 10.08 7.75 -11.59
CA ASP A 10 8.67 7.63 -11.32
C ASP A 10 7.90 7.02 -12.47
N GLU A 11 8.57 6.64 -13.52
CA GLU A 11 7.89 6.22 -14.71
C GLU A 11 6.98 5.03 -14.55
N TRP A 12 7.35 4.07 -13.74
CA TRP A 12 6.60 2.84 -13.61
C TRP A 12 5.29 3.02 -12.84
N TYR A 13 5.10 4.13 -12.13
CA TYR A 13 3.83 4.40 -11.47
C TYR A 13 3.32 5.81 -11.79
N SER A 14 3.80 6.41 -12.87
CA SER A 14 3.55 7.82 -13.17
C SER A 14 2.08 8.16 -13.41
N TYR A 15 1.26 7.20 -13.76
CA TYR A 15 -0.14 7.52 -14.00
C TYR A 15 -1.02 7.32 -12.75
N ILE A 16 -0.46 6.88 -11.65
CA ILE A 16 -1.21 6.66 -10.42
C ILE A 16 -0.78 7.69 -9.39
N LYS A 17 -1.76 8.37 -8.81
CA LYS A 17 -1.50 9.26 -7.70
C LYS A 17 -2.15 8.65 -6.47
N ILE A 18 -1.37 8.24 -5.49
CA ILE A 18 -1.88 7.69 -4.25
C ILE A 18 -2.47 8.83 -3.43
N ASN A 19 -3.70 8.67 -2.97
CA ASN A 19 -4.35 9.67 -2.12
C ASN A 19 -4.26 9.27 -0.66
N ASP A 20 -4.64 8.03 -0.35
CA ASP A 20 -4.53 7.54 1.03
C ASP A 20 -4.41 6.03 1.04
N MET A 21 -3.96 5.51 2.17
CA MET A 21 -3.78 4.08 2.36
C MET A 21 -4.13 3.74 3.80
N THR A 22 -4.90 2.66 3.98
CA THR A 22 -5.24 2.14 5.31
C THR A 22 -4.76 0.70 5.41
N ILE A 23 -3.96 0.41 6.41
CA ILE A 23 -3.48 -0.94 6.69
C ILE A 23 -4.22 -1.44 7.92
N ILE A 24 -5.02 -2.48 7.75
CA ILE A 24 -5.80 -3.06 8.84
C ILE A 24 -5.15 -4.37 9.23
N LEU A 25 -4.57 -4.40 10.42
CA LEU A 25 -3.82 -5.55 10.91
C LEU A 25 -4.74 -6.57 11.56
N GLU A 26 -4.52 -7.85 11.22
CA GLU A 26 -5.27 -8.93 11.81
C GLU A 26 -4.33 -10.12 11.92
N LYS A 27 -3.94 -10.47 13.10
CA LYS A 27 -2.98 -11.55 13.36
C LYS A 27 -1.69 -11.26 12.57
N ASP A 28 -1.19 -12.22 11.79
CA ASP A 28 0.02 -12.01 11.02
C ASP A 28 -0.27 -11.47 9.62
N GLN A 29 -1.50 -11.08 9.33
CA GLN A 29 -1.94 -10.61 8.03
C GLN A 29 -2.40 -9.16 8.09
N ALA A 30 -2.58 -8.56 6.94
CA ALA A 30 -3.20 -7.24 6.86
C ALA A 30 -4.03 -7.12 5.59
N ASN A 31 -5.09 -6.31 5.69
CA ASN A 31 -5.83 -5.90 4.53
C ASN A 31 -5.43 -4.46 4.29
N ILE A 32 -4.97 -4.16 3.10
CA ILE A 32 -4.57 -2.80 2.74
C ILE A 32 -5.57 -2.25 1.74
N LYS A 33 -6.16 -1.12 2.08
CA LYS A 33 -7.07 -0.40 1.20
C LYS A 33 -6.36 0.84 0.72
N VAL A 34 -6.27 1.00 -0.61
CA VAL A 34 -5.57 2.11 -1.22
C VAL A 34 -6.56 2.89 -2.06
N ASN A 35 -6.61 4.19 -1.87
CA ASN A 35 -7.38 5.07 -2.74
C ASN A 35 -6.41 5.88 -3.58
N TYR A 36 -6.70 6.00 -4.86
CA TYR A 36 -5.81 6.65 -5.80
C TYR A 36 -6.60 7.32 -6.91
N THR A 37 -5.90 8.14 -7.67
CA THR A 37 -6.46 8.79 -8.84
C THR A 37 -5.61 8.40 -10.03
N ILE A 38 -6.25 8.05 -11.13
CA ILE A 38 -5.57 7.76 -12.38
C ILE A 38 -5.87 8.90 -13.34
N ASP A 39 -4.84 9.40 -14.00
CA ASP A 39 -4.99 10.44 -15.00
C ASP A 39 -6.09 10.07 -16.00
N PRO A 40 -7.01 10.97 -16.31
CA PRO A 40 -8.16 10.64 -17.17
C PRO A 40 -7.80 10.06 -18.53
N GLY A 41 -6.74 10.56 -19.16
CA GLY A 41 -6.31 10.00 -20.44
C GLY A 41 -5.81 8.57 -20.30
N THR A 42 -5.19 8.25 -19.16
CA THR A 42 -4.67 6.93 -18.89
C THR A 42 -5.77 5.96 -18.46
N GLN A 43 -6.86 6.47 -17.88
CA GLN A 43 -7.98 5.60 -17.52
C GLN A 43 -8.49 4.81 -18.72
N LEU A 44 -8.56 5.44 -19.88
CA LEU A 44 -8.99 4.77 -21.09
C LEU A 44 -8.03 3.65 -21.45
N ILE A 45 -6.73 3.90 -21.31
CA ILE A 45 -5.73 2.88 -21.62
C ILE A 45 -5.85 1.69 -20.67
N VAL A 46 -6.01 1.95 -19.39
CA VAL A 46 -6.20 0.89 -18.41
C VAL A 46 -7.48 0.09 -18.73
N TYR A 47 -8.52 0.79 -19.12
CA TYR A 47 -9.77 0.15 -19.43
C TYR A 47 -9.63 -0.78 -20.65
N LEU A 48 -8.89 -0.36 -21.65
CA LEU A 48 -8.70 -1.15 -22.86
C LEU A 48 -7.71 -2.30 -22.67
N LEU A 49 -6.64 -2.08 -21.93
CA LEU A 49 -5.59 -3.07 -21.75
C LEU A 49 -5.81 -3.99 -20.56
N GLY A 50 -6.80 -3.68 -19.73
CA GLY A 50 -7.07 -4.44 -18.53
C GLY A 50 -6.32 -3.91 -17.34
N LYS A 51 -6.56 -4.54 -16.19
CA LYS A 51 -6.06 -4.03 -14.92
C LYS A 51 -4.74 -4.65 -14.47
N GLN A 52 -4.13 -5.49 -15.28
CA GLN A 52 -2.92 -6.21 -14.84
C GLN A 52 -1.76 -5.25 -14.55
N ASP A 53 -1.56 -4.27 -15.42
CA ASP A 53 -0.50 -3.29 -15.21
C ASP A 53 -0.77 -2.45 -13.96
N LEU A 54 -2.02 -2.08 -13.73
CA LEU A 54 -2.42 -1.34 -12.53
C LEU A 54 -2.14 -2.17 -11.28
N LYS A 55 -2.49 -3.45 -11.28
CA LYS A 55 -2.18 -4.34 -10.16
C LYS A 55 -0.68 -4.39 -9.89
N ASN A 56 0.11 -4.54 -10.94
CA ASN A 56 1.56 -4.62 -10.79
C ASN A 56 2.14 -3.35 -10.20
N LYS A 57 1.65 -2.20 -10.62
CA LYS A 57 2.12 -0.93 -10.11
C LYS A 57 1.73 -0.73 -8.64
N LEU A 58 0.52 -1.12 -8.27
CA LEU A 58 0.09 -1.05 -6.89
C LEU A 58 0.94 -1.95 -5.99
N LEU A 59 1.24 -3.15 -6.43
CA LEU A 59 2.09 -4.05 -5.67
C LEU A 59 3.49 -3.48 -5.47
N LYS A 60 4.03 -2.79 -6.47
CA LYS A 60 5.32 -2.13 -6.33
C LYS A 60 5.26 -0.97 -5.36
N VAL A 61 4.18 -0.21 -5.36
CA VAL A 61 3.99 0.89 -4.41
C VAL A 61 4.04 0.36 -2.98
N LEU A 62 3.36 -0.76 -2.72
CA LEU A 62 3.30 -1.32 -1.38
C LEU A 62 4.61 -1.93 -0.92
N ASN A 63 5.38 -2.49 -1.84
CA ASN A 63 6.70 -3.06 -1.56
C ASN A 63 6.64 -4.25 -0.59
N TYR A 64 5.59 -5.09 -0.69
CA TYR A 64 5.50 -6.32 0.07
C TYR A 64 5.61 -7.52 -0.89
N GLU A 65 6.16 -8.61 -0.38
CA GLU A 65 6.38 -9.78 -1.22
C GLU A 65 5.19 -10.72 -1.29
N ASP A 66 4.57 -11.00 -0.17
CA ASP A 66 3.47 -11.97 -0.13
C ASP A 66 2.13 -11.26 -0.18
N ALA A 67 1.80 -10.75 -1.34
CA ALA A 67 0.62 -9.91 -1.54
C ALA A 67 -0.35 -10.57 -2.52
N THR A 68 -1.64 -10.55 -2.17
CA THR A 68 -2.72 -11.03 -3.02
C THR A 68 -3.69 -9.88 -3.28
N VAL A 69 -3.86 -9.52 -4.54
CA VAL A 69 -4.80 -8.47 -4.89
C VAL A 69 -6.20 -9.04 -4.83
N LYS A 70 -7.03 -8.50 -3.93
CA LYS A 70 -8.40 -8.97 -3.76
C LYS A 70 -9.35 -8.27 -4.71
N ASN A 71 -9.17 -6.98 -4.92
CA ASN A 71 -10.04 -6.20 -5.77
C ASN A 71 -9.29 -4.97 -6.27
N VAL A 72 -9.50 -4.61 -7.54
CA VAL A 72 -8.91 -3.41 -8.13
C VAL A 72 -9.97 -2.69 -8.93
N GLU A 73 -10.22 -1.44 -8.56
CA GLU A 73 -11.12 -0.56 -9.28
C GLU A 73 -10.31 0.61 -9.84
N MET A 74 -10.94 1.50 -10.58
CA MET A 74 -10.23 2.65 -11.17
C MET A 74 -9.74 3.65 -10.12
N ASN A 75 -10.32 3.65 -8.93
CA ASN A 75 -9.96 4.63 -7.89
C ASN A 75 -9.65 3.99 -6.55
N SER A 76 -9.67 2.68 -6.44
CA SER A 76 -9.37 2.01 -5.18
C SER A 76 -8.96 0.56 -5.41
N ALA A 77 -8.25 0.02 -4.43
CA ALA A 77 -7.86 -1.39 -4.48
C ALA A 77 -7.81 -1.94 -3.05
N GLU A 78 -8.02 -3.24 -2.96
CA GLU A 78 -7.87 -3.95 -1.70
C GLU A 78 -6.88 -5.08 -1.90
N ILE A 79 -5.87 -5.13 -1.06
CA ILE A 79 -4.76 -6.08 -1.18
C ILE A 79 -4.54 -6.73 0.17
N GLN A 80 -4.43 -8.06 0.19
CA GLN A 80 -4.13 -8.79 1.39
C GLN A 80 -2.66 -9.15 1.42
N ILE A 81 -2.00 -8.89 2.54
CA ILE A 81 -0.60 -9.25 2.73
C ILE A 81 -0.53 -10.32 3.80
N ASN A 82 0.14 -11.42 3.50
CA ASN A 82 0.38 -12.48 4.46
C ASN A 82 1.75 -12.28 5.10
N ASP A 83 1.91 -12.81 6.30
CA ASP A 83 3.18 -12.73 7.03
C ASP A 83 3.71 -11.31 7.18
N ILE A 84 2.79 -10.35 7.34
CA ILE A 84 3.18 -8.95 7.51
C ILE A 84 3.65 -8.66 8.92
N SER A 85 3.23 -9.48 9.90
CA SER A 85 3.59 -9.30 11.31
C SER A 85 4.25 -10.56 11.83
N TYR A 86 5.14 -10.40 12.80
CA TYR A 86 5.76 -11.52 13.49
C TYR A 86 4.79 -12.04 14.55
N ASP A 87 4.65 -13.37 14.61
CA ASP A 87 3.77 -14.03 15.58
C ASP A 87 4.65 -14.52 16.73
N TYR A 88 4.52 -13.91 17.91
CA TYR A 88 5.29 -14.29 19.08
C TYR A 88 4.57 -15.32 19.96
N GLY A 89 3.41 -15.81 19.49
CA GLY A 89 2.61 -16.75 20.25
C GLY A 89 1.69 -16.06 21.23
N LYS A 90 0.68 -16.81 21.70
CA LYS A 90 -0.27 -16.33 22.70
C LYS A 90 -1.06 -15.10 22.26
N GLY A 91 -1.24 -14.94 20.94
CA GLY A 91 -2.01 -13.81 20.41
C GLY A 91 -1.24 -12.53 20.36
N ILE A 92 0.08 -12.56 20.49
CA ILE A 92 0.93 -11.36 20.45
C ILE A 92 1.61 -11.26 19.09
N TYR A 93 1.47 -10.09 18.46
CA TYR A 93 2.01 -9.85 17.14
C TYR A 93 2.79 -8.55 17.10
N TRP A 94 3.80 -8.48 16.23
CA TRP A 94 4.58 -7.27 16.01
C TRP A 94 4.61 -6.95 14.52
N PHE A 95 4.05 -5.79 14.15
CA PHE A 95 4.11 -5.28 12.78
C PHE A 95 5.34 -4.39 12.68
N PRO A 96 6.39 -4.81 11.94
CA PRO A 96 7.63 -4.05 11.91
C PRO A 96 7.52 -2.81 11.02
N GLU A 97 8.51 -1.94 11.13
CA GLU A 97 8.58 -0.78 10.25
C GLU A 97 8.67 -1.24 8.81
N HIS A 98 8.20 -0.41 7.90
CA HIS A 98 8.14 -0.76 6.49
C HIS A 98 8.27 0.48 5.62
N GLU A 99 9.03 0.36 4.55
CA GLU A 99 9.21 1.47 3.61
C GLU A 99 8.45 1.19 2.32
N PHE A 100 7.62 2.15 1.91
CA PHE A 100 6.89 2.08 0.65
C PHE A 100 7.79 2.65 -0.46
N ASN A 101 7.41 2.44 -1.71
CA ASN A 101 8.19 2.95 -2.82
C ASN A 101 7.75 4.34 -3.27
N VAL A 102 6.72 4.89 -2.65
CA VAL A 102 6.26 6.26 -2.92
C VAL A 102 5.87 6.92 -1.61
N VAL A 103 5.77 8.24 -1.62
CA VAL A 103 5.25 8.98 -0.47
C VAL A 103 3.73 8.76 -0.40
N ILE A 104 3.24 8.38 0.77
CA ILE A 104 1.83 8.19 1.02
C ILE A 104 1.30 9.46 1.69
N PRO A 105 0.40 10.21 1.05
CA PRO A 105 -0.09 11.46 1.63
C PRO A 105 -0.82 11.26 2.96
N ASN A 106 -1.62 10.22 3.07
CA ASN A 106 -2.32 9.90 4.30
C ASN A 106 -2.22 8.40 4.51
N LEU A 107 -1.52 7.99 5.55
CA LEU A 107 -1.36 6.59 5.91
C LEU A 107 -2.01 6.35 7.26
N ARG A 108 -2.86 5.34 7.33
CA ARG A 108 -3.48 4.94 8.58
C ARG A 108 -3.15 3.48 8.83
N VAL A 109 -2.67 3.16 10.01
CA VAL A 109 -2.39 1.78 10.41
C VAL A 109 -3.28 1.45 11.59
N VAL A 110 -4.12 0.44 11.43
CA VAL A 110 -5.14 0.08 12.42
C VAL A 110 -4.86 -1.32 12.94
N SER A 111 -4.75 -1.46 14.25
CA SER A 111 -4.69 -2.75 14.91
C SER A 111 -5.95 -2.91 15.76
N PRO A 112 -6.18 -4.08 16.38
CA PRO A 112 -7.36 -4.24 17.23
C PRO A 112 -7.42 -3.26 18.40
N GLN A 113 -6.28 -2.72 18.87
CA GLN A 113 -6.27 -1.84 20.02
C GLN A 113 -6.07 -0.37 19.67
N VAL A 114 -5.28 -0.06 18.63
CA VAL A 114 -4.92 1.33 18.33
C VAL A 114 -4.94 1.61 16.85
N SER A 115 -5.05 2.89 16.53
CA SER A 115 -4.95 3.38 15.17
C SER A 115 -3.96 4.53 15.17
N ARG A 116 -3.05 4.54 14.22
CA ARG A 116 -2.08 5.61 14.04
C ARG A 116 -2.20 6.19 12.66
N GLU A 117 -2.03 7.51 12.56
CA GLU A 117 -2.10 8.21 11.28
C GLU A 117 -0.81 8.94 11.02
N TYR A 118 -0.38 8.92 9.77
CA TYR A 118 0.84 9.58 9.31
C TYR A 118 0.52 10.39 8.06
N ARG A 119 1.22 11.50 7.89
CA ARG A 119 1.02 12.33 6.71
C ARG A 119 2.30 12.46 5.93
N ASN A 120 2.17 12.38 4.61
CA ASN A 120 3.30 12.60 3.69
C ASN A 120 4.51 11.76 4.07
N THR A 121 4.30 10.46 4.25
CA THR A 121 5.35 9.57 4.67
C THR A 121 5.62 8.49 3.63
N LYS A 122 6.89 8.15 3.48
CA LYS A 122 7.30 7.04 2.64
C LYS A 122 7.52 5.80 3.48
N LYS A 123 7.37 5.90 4.79
CA LYS A 123 7.75 4.83 5.70
C LYS A 123 6.81 4.77 6.89
N PHE A 124 6.40 3.55 7.27
CA PHE A 124 5.77 3.33 8.56
C PHE A 124 6.91 3.08 9.54
N SER A 125 7.11 4.02 10.46
CA SER A 125 8.23 3.95 11.40
C SER A 125 7.82 3.35 12.72
N ASP A 126 8.80 2.88 13.47
CA ASP A 126 8.65 2.44 14.88
C ASP A 126 7.94 1.12 15.09
N GLY A 127 7.31 0.55 14.10
CA GLY A 127 6.59 -0.70 14.28
C GLY A 127 5.36 -0.57 15.19
N MET A 128 4.62 -1.64 15.36
CA MET A 128 3.41 -1.63 16.18
C MET A 128 3.19 -3.03 16.76
N GLY A 129 3.10 -3.12 18.08
CA GLY A 129 2.74 -4.36 18.73
C GLY A 129 1.24 -4.39 19.01
N PHE A 130 0.62 -5.57 18.93
CA PHE A 130 -0.82 -5.68 19.21
C PHE A 130 -1.18 -7.11 19.62
N PHE A 131 -2.38 -7.23 20.20
CA PHE A 131 -2.95 -8.52 20.54
C PHE A 131 -4.09 -8.85 19.61
N ASP A 132 -4.17 -10.09 19.16
CA ASP A 132 -5.29 -10.53 18.36
C ASP A 132 -5.44 -12.05 18.55
N ARG A 133 -6.50 -12.50 19.18
CA ARG A 133 -6.69 -13.90 19.45
C ARG A 133 -7.74 -14.54 18.59
#